data_7e936f84cc36ae30ba4266f8d7a4804f
#
_entry.id   7e936f84cc36ae30ba4266f8d7a4804f
#
_cell.length_a   1.000
_cell.length_b   1.000
_cell.length_c   1.000
_cell.angle_alpha   90.00
_cell.angle_beta   90.00
_cell.angle_gamma   90.00
#
_symmetry.space_group_name_H-M   'P 1'
#
loop_
_entity.id
_entity.type
_entity.pdbx_description
1 polymer ?
#
loop_
_entity_poly.entity_id
_entity_poly.type
_entity_poly.pdbx_seq_one_letter_code
_entity_poly.pdbx_strand_id
1 'polypeptide(L)'
;MMGAIRTLHAWAGTALAVLAVVFGLTGSLLVFEDDWIRATVPAARAEVDLDPARLGAVLNRLEATEPGLTSVVLPGGAVGAHRLYLADEGFGYADADGAVVDRWRGAARAETWIFDLHHELLAGHTGKLVAGGAGLALVLMILTGLIVWIPAWRASGWRVWPRSGARRELIGSHRNLGLIFALPLLVFSLTGAAIVFHGTTQALLGGAPTPPGDVPPLERVSRDLIFAAGREHGVEFE
;
A
#
# COMPACT_ATOMS: atom_id res chain seq x y z
N MET A 1 22.80 9.29 -29.63
CA MET A 1 21.83 9.57 -28.54
C MET A 1 20.79 8.44 -28.37
N MET A 2 19.97 8.06 -29.36
CA MET A 2 18.98 6.96 -29.25
C MET A 2 19.56 5.59 -28.89
N GLY A 3 20.76 5.25 -29.38
CA GLY A 3 21.45 3.99 -29.05
C GLY A 3 21.75 3.92 -27.53
N ALA A 4 22.29 5.00 -26.96
CA ALA A 4 22.59 5.06 -25.54
C ALA A 4 21.34 4.94 -24.66
N ILE A 5 20.24 5.61 -25.04
CA ILE A 5 18.95 5.52 -24.31
C ILE A 5 18.43 4.07 -24.34
N ARG A 6 18.47 3.39 -25.49
CA ARG A 6 18.06 1.99 -25.59
C ARG A 6 18.90 1.06 -24.72
N THR A 7 20.21 1.26 -24.69
CA THR A 7 21.12 0.45 -23.87
C THR A 7 20.86 0.69 -22.39
N LEU A 8 20.73 1.95 -21.97
CA LEU A 8 20.43 2.30 -20.59
C LEU A 8 19.07 1.73 -20.15
N HIS A 9 18.02 1.92 -20.97
CA HIS A 9 16.71 1.35 -20.73
C HIS A 9 16.75 -0.17 -20.57
N ALA A 10 17.48 -0.88 -21.43
CA ALA A 10 17.58 -2.33 -21.37
C ALA A 10 18.26 -2.81 -20.08
N TRP A 11 19.41 -2.23 -19.72
CA TRP A 11 20.15 -2.64 -18.52
C TRP A 11 19.42 -2.26 -17.22
N ALA A 12 18.93 -1.03 -17.13
CA ALA A 12 18.17 -0.58 -15.96
C ALA A 12 16.86 -1.38 -15.83
N GLY A 13 16.17 -1.63 -16.95
CA GLY A 13 14.96 -2.45 -16.94
C GLY A 13 15.21 -3.88 -16.52
N THR A 14 16.33 -4.49 -16.91
CA THR A 14 16.70 -5.84 -16.46
C THR A 14 16.97 -5.86 -14.96
N ALA A 15 17.68 -4.87 -14.43
CA ALA A 15 17.95 -4.76 -13.00
C ALA A 15 16.66 -4.55 -12.18
N LEU A 16 15.73 -3.73 -12.68
CA LEU A 16 14.46 -3.45 -12.01
C LEU A 16 13.40 -4.55 -12.19
N ALA A 17 13.57 -5.46 -13.14
CA ALA A 17 12.55 -6.47 -13.48
C ALA A 17 12.18 -7.34 -12.27
N VAL A 18 13.16 -7.74 -11.45
CA VAL A 18 12.92 -8.56 -10.26
C VAL A 18 12.06 -7.79 -9.26
N LEU A 19 12.40 -6.53 -8.97
CA LEU A 19 11.61 -5.69 -8.05
C LEU A 19 10.21 -5.44 -8.61
N ALA A 20 10.08 -5.19 -9.92
CA ALA A 20 8.79 -4.99 -10.55
C ALA A 20 7.88 -6.23 -10.43
N VAL A 21 8.45 -7.44 -10.57
CA VAL A 21 7.71 -8.69 -10.36
C VAL A 21 7.30 -8.83 -8.88
N VAL A 22 8.21 -8.58 -7.95
CA VAL A 22 7.91 -8.66 -6.50
C VAL A 22 6.78 -7.69 -6.16
N PHE A 23 6.91 -6.41 -6.53
CA PHE A 23 5.87 -5.41 -6.25
C PHE A 23 4.55 -5.71 -6.97
N GLY A 24 4.59 -6.17 -8.21
CA GLY A 24 3.38 -6.54 -8.96
C GLY A 24 2.63 -7.70 -8.32
N LEU A 25 3.32 -8.75 -7.91
CA LEU A 25 2.71 -9.91 -7.27
C LEU A 25 2.19 -9.58 -5.87
N THR A 26 3.02 -8.96 -5.03
CA THR A 26 2.63 -8.62 -3.67
C THR A 26 1.51 -7.59 -3.63
N GLY A 27 1.58 -6.54 -4.45
CA GLY A 27 0.50 -5.56 -4.56
C GLY A 27 -0.81 -6.18 -5.06
N SER A 28 -0.75 -7.13 -6.01
CA SER A 28 -1.94 -7.86 -6.45
C SER A 28 -2.54 -8.73 -5.34
N LEU A 29 -1.73 -9.32 -4.47
CA LEU A 29 -2.22 -10.08 -3.32
C LEU A 29 -2.86 -9.17 -2.26
N LEU A 30 -2.29 -7.99 -2.02
CA LEU A 30 -2.82 -7.02 -1.05
C LEU A 30 -4.19 -6.46 -1.45
N VAL A 31 -4.55 -6.46 -2.74
CA VAL A 31 -5.92 -6.11 -3.17
C VAL A 31 -6.97 -7.04 -2.56
N PHE A 32 -6.61 -8.29 -2.27
CA PHE A 32 -7.49 -9.29 -1.66
C PHE A 32 -7.24 -9.45 -0.15
N GLU A 33 -6.59 -8.48 0.51
CA GLU A 33 -6.25 -8.57 1.93
C GLU A 33 -7.49 -8.79 2.80
N ASP A 34 -8.57 -8.05 2.57
CA ASP A 34 -9.80 -8.15 3.33
C ASP A 34 -10.48 -9.52 3.18
N ASP A 35 -10.49 -10.07 1.96
CA ASP A 35 -11.03 -11.41 1.70
C ASP A 35 -10.21 -12.47 2.44
N TRP A 36 -8.90 -12.31 2.46
CA TRP A 36 -7.99 -13.18 3.17
C TRP A 36 -8.21 -13.12 4.68
N ILE A 37 -8.30 -11.90 5.24
CA ILE A 37 -8.56 -11.71 6.68
C ILE A 37 -9.89 -12.37 7.04
N ARG A 38 -10.94 -12.15 6.26
CA ARG A 38 -12.26 -12.80 6.47
C ARG A 38 -12.20 -14.33 6.37
N ALA A 39 -11.33 -14.86 5.52
CA ALA A 39 -11.16 -16.31 5.41
C ALA A 39 -10.46 -16.91 6.62
N THR A 40 -9.49 -16.20 7.21
CA THR A 40 -8.58 -16.71 8.25
C THR A 40 -8.97 -16.26 9.67
N VAL A 41 -9.70 -15.16 9.82
CA VAL A 41 -10.14 -14.59 11.11
C VAL A 41 -11.66 -14.66 11.21
N PRO A 42 -12.22 -15.61 11.97
CA PRO A 42 -13.69 -15.76 12.07
C PRO A 42 -14.42 -14.47 12.52
N ALA A 43 -13.83 -13.71 13.45
CA ALA A 43 -14.39 -12.44 13.94
C ALA A 43 -14.54 -11.39 12.83
N ALA A 44 -13.71 -11.45 11.81
CA ALA A 44 -13.78 -10.52 10.67
C ALA A 44 -15.01 -10.71 9.77
N ARG A 45 -15.77 -11.79 9.97
CA ARG A 45 -17.02 -12.08 9.24
C ARG A 45 -18.26 -11.45 9.87
N ALA A 46 -18.11 -10.89 11.07
CA ALA A 46 -19.19 -10.19 11.76
C ALA A 46 -19.68 -9.00 10.94
N GLU A 47 -20.95 -8.63 11.12
CA GLU A 47 -21.47 -7.38 10.56
C GLU A 47 -20.76 -6.18 11.20
N VAL A 48 -20.48 -5.17 10.37
CA VAL A 48 -19.88 -3.93 10.82
C VAL A 48 -20.93 -3.12 11.56
N ASP A 49 -20.68 -2.86 12.84
CA ASP A 49 -21.52 -1.98 13.69
C ASP A 49 -20.69 -0.78 14.08
N LEU A 50 -21.09 0.39 13.58
CA LEU A 50 -20.42 1.67 13.83
C LEU A 50 -21.22 2.53 14.82
N ASP A 51 -22.05 1.92 15.70
CA ASP A 51 -22.69 2.68 16.77
C ASP A 51 -21.63 3.33 17.67
N PRO A 52 -21.62 4.66 17.83
CA PRO A 52 -20.58 5.37 18.56
C PRO A 52 -20.45 4.97 20.04
N ALA A 53 -21.57 4.70 20.71
CA ALA A 53 -21.55 4.31 22.11
C ALA A 53 -20.87 2.95 22.27
N ARG A 54 -21.17 2.01 21.36
CA ARG A 54 -20.55 0.69 21.34
C ARG A 54 -19.05 0.78 21.00
N LEU A 55 -18.69 1.53 19.97
CA LEU A 55 -17.28 1.75 19.61
C LEU A 55 -16.50 2.40 20.76
N GLY A 56 -17.06 3.39 21.44
CA GLY A 56 -16.46 3.99 22.62
C GLY A 56 -16.20 2.97 23.73
N ALA A 57 -17.18 2.11 24.04
CA ALA A 57 -17.03 1.05 25.02
C ALA A 57 -15.95 0.04 24.65
N VAL A 58 -15.90 -0.36 23.37
CA VAL A 58 -14.86 -1.27 22.83
C VAL A 58 -13.47 -0.65 22.97
N LEU A 59 -13.29 0.61 22.59
CA LEU A 59 -11.99 1.28 22.68
C LEU A 59 -11.54 1.43 24.15
N ASN A 60 -12.44 1.76 25.06
CA ASN A 60 -12.13 1.82 26.50
C ASN A 60 -11.72 0.44 27.05
N ARG A 61 -12.39 -0.63 26.61
CA ARG A 61 -12.04 -1.99 26.98
C ARG A 61 -10.65 -2.36 26.48
N LEU A 62 -10.36 -2.11 25.20
CA LEU A 62 -9.07 -2.40 24.58
C LEU A 62 -7.93 -1.65 25.27
N GLU A 63 -8.10 -0.37 25.60
CA GLU A 63 -7.10 0.38 26.37
C GLU A 63 -6.83 -0.22 27.76
N ALA A 64 -7.89 -0.69 28.42
CA ALA A 64 -7.74 -1.26 29.74
C ALA A 64 -7.08 -2.66 29.72
N THR A 65 -7.29 -3.43 28.65
CA THR A 65 -6.83 -4.83 28.57
C THR A 65 -5.55 -5.01 27.77
N GLU A 66 -5.17 -4.02 26.94
CA GLU A 66 -4.02 -4.11 26.03
C GLU A 66 -2.95 -3.08 26.38
N PRO A 67 -2.06 -3.40 27.33
CA PRO A 67 -0.91 -2.55 27.61
C PRO A 67 -0.02 -2.45 26.37
N GLY A 68 0.24 -1.22 25.91
CA GLY A 68 1.02 -0.97 24.70
C GLY A 68 0.18 -0.80 23.43
N LEU A 69 -1.15 -0.72 23.52
CA LEU A 69 -2.00 -0.35 22.41
C LEU A 69 -1.64 1.06 21.90
N THR A 70 -1.26 1.17 20.63
CA THR A 70 -0.87 2.44 20.00
C THR A 70 -1.96 2.97 19.08
N SER A 71 -2.67 2.07 18.39
CA SER A 71 -3.72 2.44 17.46
C SER A 71 -4.73 1.31 17.27
N VAL A 72 -5.96 1.67 16.96
CA VAL A 72 -7.03 0.75 16.57
C VAL A 72 -7.62 1.23 15.26
N VAL A 73 -7.65 0.35 14.25
CA VAL A 73 -8.46 0.55 13.06
C VAL A 73 -9.82 -0.08 13.32
N LEU A 74 -10.86 0.74 13.20
CA LEU A 74 -12.24 0.32 13.42
C LEU A 74 -12.69 -0.63 12.31
N PRO A 75 -13.72 -1.47 12.55
CA PRO A 75 -14.33 -2.27 11.52
C PRO A 75 -14.79 -1.39 10.36
N GLY A 76 -14.58 -1.86 9.13
CA GLY A 76 -14.97 -1.11 7.94
C GLY A 76 -14.90 -1.96 6.69
N GLY A 77 -15.53 -1.50 5.61
CA GLY A 77 -15.57 -2.22 4.35
C GLY A 77 -16.12 -3.64 4.52
N ALA A 78 -15.28 -4.64 4.24
CA ALA A 78 -15.66 -6.05 4.35
C ALA A 78 -15.23 -6.71 5.67
N VAL A 79 -14.45 -6.02 6.54
CA VAL A 79 -13.83 -6.61 7.75
C VAL A 79 -14.54 -6.14 9.00
N GLY A 80 -15.26 -7.04 9.67
CA GLY A 80 -16.02 -6.78 10.91
C GLY A 80 -15.18 -6.84 12.20
N ALA A 81 -13.87 -7.07 12.12
CA ALA A 81 -12.97 -7.09 13.27
C ALA A 81 -12.20 -5.77 13.41
N HIS A 82 -11.89 -5.38 14.64
CA HIS A 82 -10.94 -4.31 14.91
C HIS A 82 -9.52 -4.79 14.65
N ARG A 83 -8.69 -3.99 13.96
CA ARG A 83 -7.25 -4.24 13.78
C ARG A 83 -6.48 -3.44 14.84
N LEU A 84 -5.63 -4.12 15.60
CA LEU A 84 -4.87 -3.55 16.70
C LEU A 84 -3.42 -3.38 16.30
N TYR A 85 -2.87 -2.22 16.60
CA TYR A 85 -1.45 -1.93 16.52
C TYR A 85 -0.91 -1.73 17.94
N LEU A 86 0.09 -2.49 18.30
CA LEU A 86 0.69 -2.52 19.62
C LEU A 86 2.14 -2.02 19.53
N ALA A 87 2.71 -1.60 20.65
CA ALA A 87 4.13 -1.30 20.72
C ALA A 87 4.98 -2.53 20.32
N ASP A 88 6.25 -2.29 20.01
CA ASP A 88 7.23 -3.34 19.66
C ASP A 88 6.78 -4.22 18.46
N GLU A 89 6.26 -3.58 17.40
CA GLU A 89 5.79 -4.26 16.18
C GLU A 89 4.71 -5.32 16.44
N GLY A 90 3.90 -5.11 17.48
CA GLY A 90 2.79 -5.98 17.82
C GLY A 90 1.53 -5.64 17.03
N PHE A 91 0.80 -6.67 16.64
CA PHE A 91 -0.48 -6.57 15.93
C PHE A 91 -1.51 -7.49 16.58
N GLY A 92 -2.78 -7.23 16.34
CA GLY A 92 -3.84 -8.12 16.78
C GLY A 92 -5.16 -7.87 16.07
N TYR A 93 -6.09 -8.79 16.28
CA TYR A 93 -7.49 -8.61 15.92
C TYR A 93 -8.35 -8.71 17.17
N ALA A 94 -9.36 -7.85 17.26
CA ALA A 94 -10.40 -7.97 18.25
C ALA A 94 -11.78 -8.10 17.57
N ASP A 95 -12.68 -8.79 18.22
CA ASP A 95 -14.06 -8.93 17.77
C ASP A 95 -14.89 -7.66 17.98
N ALA A 96 -16.16 -7.71 17.61
CA ALA A 96 -17.09 -6.59 17.72
C ALA A 96 -17.31 -6.09 19.17
N ASP A 97 -17.00 -6.91 20.18
CA ASP A 97 -17.10 -6.55 21.60
C ASP A 97 -15.75 -6.16 22.22
N GLY A 98 -14.69 -6.11 21.40
CA GLY A 98 -13.33 -5.77 21.84
C GLY A 98 -12.61 -6.90 22.57
N ALA A 99 -13.02 -8.15 22.41
CA ALA A 99 -12.23 -9.28 22.88
C ALA A 99 -11.14 -9.61 21.84
N VAL A 100 -9.88 -9.63 22.27
CA VAL A 100 -8.76 -9.95 21.39
C VAL A 100 -8.79 -11.42 20.99
N VAL A 101 -8.88 -11.67 19.68
CA VAL A 101 -9.01 -13.03 19.10
C VAL A 101 -7.73 -13.55 18.51
N ASP A 102 -6.78 -12.67 18.20
CA ASP A 102 -5.45 -13.05 17.68
C ASP A 102 -4.40 -11.99 18.00
N ARG A 103 -3.14 -12.41 18.16
CA ARG A 103 -1.99 -11.53 18.36
C ARG A 103 -0.75 -12.10 17.70
N TRP A 104 0.04 -11.23 17.10
CA TRP A 104 1.33 -11.61 16.52
C TRP A 104 2.32 -10.43 16.55
N ARG A 105 3.56 -10.66 16.17
CA ARG A 105 4.59 -9.62 16.03
C ARG A 105 5.23 -9.69 14.65
N GLY A 106 5.60 -8.52 14.13
CA GLY A 106 6.26 -8.38 12.84
C GLY A 106 5.52 -9.14 11.74
N ALA A 107 6.25 -9.78 10.87
CA ALA A 107 5.76 -10.50 9.70
C ALA A 107 5.28 -11.94 10.00
N ALA A 108 4.78 -12.23 11.20
CA ALA A 108 4.41 -13.61 11.58
C ALA A 108 3.10 -14.09 10.92
N ARG A 109 2.25 -13.20 10.44
CA ARG A 109 1.07 -13.53 9.62
C ARG A 109 1.34 -13.24 8.15
N ALA A 110 0.63 -13.93 7.27
CA ALA A 110 0.85 -13.81 5.85
C ALA A 110 0.54 -12.40 5.31
N GLU A 111 -0.53 -11.76 5.80
CA GLU A 111 -0.89 -10.40 5.40
C GLU A 111 0.19 -9.39 5.80
N THR A 112 0.71 -9.44 7.02
CA THR A 112 1.79 -8.57 7.46
C THR A 112 3.09 -8.86 6.71
N TRP A 113 3.39 -10.14 6.45
CA TRP A 113 4.57 -10.53 5.66
C TRP A 113 4.50 -9.99 4.23
N ILE A 114 3.35 -10.11 3.56
CA ILE A 114 3.15 -9.61 2.20
C ILE A 114 3.21 -8.07 2.19
N PHE A 115 2.61 -7.43 3.20
CA PHE A 115 2.66 -5.99 3.37
C PHE A 115 4.10 -5.49 3.53
N ASP A 116 4.88 -6.09 4.44
CA ASP A 116 6.27 -5.72 4.69
C ASP A 116 7.15 -5.98 3.46
N LEU A 117 6.91 -7.07 2.74
CA LEU A 117 7.61 -7.34 1.48
C LEU A 117 7.30 -6.29 0.42
N HIS A 118 6.04 -5.86 0.31
CA HIS A 118 5.62 -4.87 -0.66
C HIS A 118 6.13 -3.46 -0.34
N HIS A 119 6.05 -3.05 0.93
CA HIS A 119 6.38 -1.69 1.35
C HIS A 119 7.84 -1.50 1.72
N GLU A 120 8.48 -2.51 2.27
CA GLU A 120 9.78 -2.40 2.93
C GLU A 120 10.77 -3.50 2.50
N LEU A 121 10.42 -4.35 1.54
CA LEU A 121 11.26 -5.47 1.07
C LEU A 121 11.79 -6.34 2.22
N LEU A 122 11.03 -6.44 3.33
CA LEU A 122 11.41 -7.10 4.59
C LEU A 122 12.70 -6.53 5.24
N ALA A 123 13.10 -5.32 4.87
CA ALA A 123 14.34 -4.68 5.33
C ALA A 123 14.09 -3.34 6.05
N GLY A 124 12.88 -3.14 6.56
CA GLY A 124 12.47 -1.96 7.34
C GLY A 124 12.73 -0.65 6.59
N HIS A 125 13.20 0.36 7.32
CA HIS A 125 13.41 1.70 6.75
C HIS A 125 14.31 1.71 5.49
N THR A 126 15.37 0.92 5.47
CA THR A 126 16.25 0.82 4.28
C THR A 126 15.50 0.23 3.08
N GLY A 127 14.74 -0.83 3.31
CA GLY A 127 13.90 -1.45 2.28
C GLY A 127 12.83 -0.49 1.74
N LYS A 128 12.22 0.30 2.62
CA LYS A 128 11.26 1.34 2.24
C LYS A 128 11.88 2.39 1.30
N LEU A 129 13.09 2.87 1.60
CA LEU A 129 13.80 3.79 0.71
C LEU A 129 14.15 3.15 -0.64
N VAL A 130 14.55 1.88 -0.65
CA VAL A 130 14.80 1.12 -1.89
C VAL A 130 13.51 0.97 -2.69
N ALA A 131 12.38 0.65 -2.06
CA ALA A 131 11.08 0.55 -2.71
C ALA A 131 10.65 1.88 -3.35
N GLY A 132 10.76 2.99 -2.62
CA GLY A 132 10.47 4.33 -3.15
C GLY A 132 11.40 4.72 -4.29
N GLY A 133 12.70 4.44 -4.16
CA GLY A 133 13.69 4.65 -5.22
C GLY A 133 13.40 3.83 -6.47
N ALA A 134 12.98 2.57 -6.31
CA ALA A 134 12.53 1.72 -7.41
C ALA A 134 11.28 2.28 -8.11
N GLY A 135 10.34 2.85 -7.36
CA GLY A 135 9.18 3.55 -7.92
C GLY A 135 9.59 4.71 -8.83
N LEU A 136 10.51 5.58 -8.37
CA LEU A 136 11.05 6.67 -9.19
C LEU A 136 11.81 6.16 -10.41
N ALA A 137 12.60 5.10 -10.25
CA ALA A 137 13.30 4.47 -11.37
C ALA A 137 12.33 3.89 -12.40
N LEU A 138 11.21 3.29 -11.98
CA LEU A 138 10.15 2.82 -12.88
C LEU A 138 9.51 3.97 -13.65
N VAL A 139 9.28 5.14 -13.03
CA VAL A 139 8.81 6.35 -13.74
C VAL A 139 9.78 6.69 -14.88
N LEU A 140 11.09 6.75 -14.60
CA LEU A 140 12.10 7.01 -15.63
C LEU A 140 12.12 5.92 -16.70
N MET A 141 11.90 4.66 -16.33
CA MET A 141 11.80 3.54 -17.29
C MET A 141 10.59 3.70 -18.21
N ILE A 142 9.45 4.11 -17.71
CA ILE A 142 8.24 4.35 -18.50
C ILE A 142 8.52 5.49 -19.52
N LEU A 143 9.05 6.61 -19.04
CA LEU A 143 9.36 7.76 -19.88
C LEU A 143 10.39 7.43 -20.97
N THR A 144 11.48 6.75 -20.62
CA THR A 144 12.48 6.31 -21.61
C THR A 144 11.93 5.25 -22.57
N GLY A 145 11.05 4.37 -22.09
CA GLY A 145 10.34 3.39 -22.91
C GLY A 145 9.46 4.07 -23.96
N LEU A 146 8.72 5.11 -23.60
CA LEU A 146 7.92 5.91 -24.54
C LEU A 146 8.81 6.61 -25.57
N ILE A 147 9.95 7.20 -25.15
CA ILE A 147 10.92 7.82 -26.06
C ILE A 147 11.46 6.80 -27.08
N VAL A 148 11.80 5.59 -26.63
CA VAL A 148 12.29 4.52 -27.48
C VAL A 148 11.20 3.98 -28.41
N TRP A 149 9.95 4.02 -27.98
CA TRP A 149 8.79 3.56 -28.75
C TRP A 149 8.42 4.49 -29.91
N ILE A 150 8.47 5.82 -29.73
CA ILE A 150 8.05 6.82 -30.73
C ILE A 150 8.61 6.56 -32.13
N PRO A 151 9.93 6.35 -32.35
CA PRO A 151 10.46 6.10 -33.70
C PRO A 151 10.12 4.71 -34.24
N ALA A 152 9.68 3.80 -33.39
CA ALA A 152 9.42 2.41 -33.76
C ALA A 152 7.93 2.09 -34.00
N TRP A 153 7.03 3.02 -33.73
CA TRP A 153 5.58 2.77 -33.71
C TRP A 153 5.02 2.34 -35.09
N ARG A 154 5.57 2.91 -36.20
CA ARG A 154 5.13 2.58 -37.54
C ARG A 154 5.71 1.25 -38.08
N ALA A 155 6.84 0.83 -37.52
CA ALA A 155 7.54 -0.38 -37.98
C ALA A 155 7.03 -1.67 -37.34
N SER A 156 6.13 -1.57 -36.38
CA SER A 156 5.72 -2.69 -35.55
C SER A 156 4.21 -2.81 -35.55
N GLY A 157 3.73 -3.95 -36.00
CA GLY A 157 2.33 -4.29 -35.88
C GLY A 157 1.86 -4.33 -34.41
N TRP A 158 0.58 -4.04 -34.15
CA TRP A 158 -0.06 -4.18 -32.86
C TRP A 158 -0.24 -5.66 -32.51
N ARG A 159 0.73 -6.23 -31.78
CA ARG A 159 0.64 -7.57 -31.24
C ARG A 159 1.09 -7.59 -29.80
N VAL A 160 0.20 -8.05 -28.94
CA VAL A 160 0.43 -8.13 -27.50
C VAL A 160 1.14 -9.45 -27.17
N TRP A 161 0.68 -10.57 -27.74
CA TRP A 161 1.22 -11.89 -27.45
C TRP A 161 2.26 -12.31 -28.48
N PRO A 162 3.45 -12.77 -28.05
CA PRO A 162 4.47 -13.30 -28.97
C PRO A 162 3.99 -14.62 -29.56
N ARG A 163 4.33 -14.88 -30.82
CA ARG A 163 4.07 -16.16 -31.48
C ARG A 163 5.15 -17.21 -31.17
N SER A 164 6.28 -16.76 -30.72
CA SER A 164 7.44 -17.60 -30.42
C SER A 164 8.32 -16.93 -29.39
N GLY A 165 9.27 -17.68 -28.81
CA GLY A 165 10.30 -17.12 -27.91
C GLY A 165 11.39 -16.31 -28.63
N ALA A 166 11.26 -16.05 -29.94
CA ALA A 166 12.24 -15.27 -30.70
C ALA A 166 12.35 -13.84 -30.12
N ARG A 167 13.58 -13.36 -29.98
CA ARG A 167 13.87 -12.03 -29.36
C ARG A 167 13.06 -10.90 -29.99
N ARG A 168 12.85 -10.92 -31.29
CA ARG A 168 12.05 -9.91 -32.01
C ARG A 168 10.59 -9.89 -31.54
N GLU A 169 9.99 -11.06 -31.34
CA GLU A 169 8.60 -11.22 -30.89
C GLU A 169 8.44 -10.73 -29.43
N LEU A 170 9.38 -11.11 -28.57
CA LEU A 170 9.37 -10.68 -27.15
C LEU A 170 9.54 -9.17 -27.00
N ILE A 171 10.44 -8.54 -27.76
CA ILE A 171 10.62 -7.09 -27.79
C ILE A 171 9.35 -6.40 -28.30
N GLY A 172 8.70 -6.97 -29.33
CA GLY A 172 7.44 -6.46 -29.87
C GLY A 172 6.32 -6.47 -28.82
N SER A 173 6.16 -7.61 -28.13
CA SER A 173 5.18 -7.77 -27.04
C SER A 173 5.47 -6.83 -25.88
N HIS A 174 6.71 -6.78 -25.38
CA HIS A 174 7.11 -5.86 -24.31
C HIS A 174 6.76 -4.41 -24.65
N ARG A 175 7.04 -3.99 -25.87
CA ARG A 175 6.76 -2.63 -26.32
C ARG A 175 5.27 -2.31 -26.36
N ASN A 176 4.43 -3.22 -26.89
CA ASN A 176 2.99 -3.01 -27.00
C ASN A 176 2.30 -3.11 -25.62
N LEU A 177 2.69 -4.09 -24.80
CA LEU A 177 2.24 -4.18 -23.41
C LEU A 177 2.69 -2.97 -22.59
N GLY A 178 3.96 -2.57 -22.74
CA GLY A 178 4.49 -1.39 -22.07
C GLY A 178 3.72 -0.12 -22.40
N LEU A 179 3.26 0.05 -23.64
CA LEU A 179 2.41 1.19 -24.01
C LEU A 179 1.02 1.11 -23.38
N ILE A 180 0.38 -0.07 -23.41
CA ILE A 180 -0.95 -0.28 -22.83
C ILE A 180 -0.93 0.01 -21.33
N PHE A 181 0.09 -0.48 -20.63
CA PHE A 181 0.20 -0.33 -19.18
C PHE A 181 1.00 0.90 -18.73
N ALA A 182 1.50 1.74 -19.65
CA ALA A 182 2.31 2.90 -19.32
C ALA A 182 1.62 3.84 -18.33
N LEU A 183 0.36 4.19 -18.59
CA LEU A 183 -0.39 5.13 -17.75
C LEU A 183 -0.70 4.56 -16.36
N PRO A 184 -1.31 3.37 -16.21
CA PRO A 184 -1.52 2.79 -14.88
C PRO A 184 -0.22 2.60 -14.10
N LEU A 185 0.84 2.08 -14.73
CA LEU A 185 2.12 1.90 -14.06
C LEU A 185 2.75 3.24 -13.64
N LEU A 186 2.60 4.30 -14.46
CA LEU A 186 3.07 5.64 -14.11
C LEU A 186 2.36 6.16 -12.85
N VAL A 187 1.03 6.02 -12.81
CA VAL A 187 0.23 6.45 -11.64
C VAL A 187 0.66 5.68 -10.40
N PHE A 188 0.71 4.35 -10.46
CA PHE A 188 1.10 3.51 -9.31
C PHE A 188 2.53 3.78 -8.84
N SER A 189 3.47 3.96 -9.77
CA SER A 189 4.87 4.24 -9.43
C SER A 189 5.03 5.63 -8.79
N LEU A 190 4.33 6.65 -9.30
CA LEU A 190 4.37 8.00 -8.75
C LEU A 190 3.70 8.05 -7.38
N THR A 191 2.51 7.47 -7.22
CA THR A 191 1.80 7.48 -5.95
C THR A 191 2.53 6.68 -4.89
N GLY A 192 3.06 5.50 -5.24
CA GLY A 192 3.88 4.71 -4.33
C GLY A 192 5.13 5.46 -3.87
N ALA A 193 5.86 6.09 -4.80
CA ALA A 193 7.02 6.92 -4.44
C ALA A 193 6.61 8.13 -3.58
N ALA A 194 5.48 8.78 -3.89
CA ALA A 194 4.95 9.92 -3.13
C ALA A 194 4.62 9.55 -1.68
N ILE A 195 4.08 8.36 -1.46
CA ILE A 195 3.81 7.83 -0.10
C ILE A 195 5.12 7.60 0.67
N VAL A 196 6.12 6.98 0.03
CA VAL A 196 7.42 6.75 0.67
C VAL A 196 8.13 8.06 1.02
N PHE A 197 8.15 9.01 0.09
CA PHE A 197 8.79 10.31 0.25
C PHE A 197 7.78 11.41 0.63
N HIS A 198 6.84 11.08 1.49
CA HIS A 198 5.68 11.91 1.78
C HIS A 198 6.05 13.32 2.28
N GLY A 199 7.07 13.47 3.13
CA GLY A 199 7.54 14.79 3.57
C GLY A 199 8.03 15.67 2.41
N THR A 200 8.78 15.09 1.47
CA THR A 200 9.21 15.79 0.24
C THR A 200 8.02 16.12 -0.65
N THR A 201 7.08 15.18 -0.77
CA THR A 201 5.85 15.36 -1.57
C THR A 201 4.98 16.48 -0.99
N GLN A 202 4.79 16.52 0.32
CA GLN A 202 4.07 17.63 0.98
C GLN A 202 4.74 18.97 0.74
N ALA A 203 6.07 19.06 0.90
CA ALA A 203 6.81 20.29 0.65
C ALA A 203 6.67 20.78 -0.80
N LEU A 204 6.69 19.86 -1.78
CA LEU A 204 6.50 20.18 -3.19
C LEU A 204 5.08 20.67 -3.52
N LEU A 205 4.08 20.16 -2.79
CA LEU A 205 2.68 20.56 -2.96
C LEU A 205 2.30 21.82 -2.15
N GLY A 206 3.26 22.46 -1.48
CA GLY A 206 3.05 23.65 -0.67
C GLY A 206 2.42 23.36 0.69
N GLY A 207 2.38 22.11 1.11
CA GLY A 207 1.98 21.72 2.45
C GLY A 207 3.05 22.13 3.46
N ALA A 208 2.66 22.77 4.57
CA ALA A 208 3.55 22.90 5.71
C ALA A 208 3.90 21.50 6.22
N PRO A 209 5.18 21.21 6.58
CA PRO A 209 5.52 19.98 7.27
C PRO A 209 4.62 19.92 8.50
N THR A 210 3.84 18.84 8.61
CA THR A 210 3.15 18.58 9.87
C THR A 210 4.25 18.40 10.90
N PRO A 211 4.41 19.29 11.89
CA PRO A 211 5.39 19.06 12.93
C PRO A 211 5.08 17.67 13.53
N PRO A 212 6.07 16.88 13.94
CA PRO A 212 5.80 15.75 14.81
C PRO A 212 5.06 16.34 16.01
N GLY A 213 3.76 16.09 16.04
CA GLY A 213 2.91 16.86 16.91
C GLY A 213 3.24 16.54 18.36
N ASP A 214 3.59 17.56 19.12
CA ASP A 214 3.01 17.69 20.44
C ASP A 214 1.48 17.75 20.23
N VAL A 215 0.89 16.59 19.96
CA VAL A 215 -0.54 16.42 20.19
C VAL A 215 -0.66 16.58 21.70
N PRO A 216 -1.23 17.68 22.21
CA PRO A 216 -1.44 17.79 23.64
C PRO A 216 -2.15 16.52 24.06
N PRO A 217 -1.79 15.93 25.21
CA PRO A 217 -2.51 14.76 25.70
C PRO A 217 -3.98 15.15 25.64
N LEU A 218 -4.75 14.48 24.78
CA LEU A 218 -6.17 14.72 24.65
C LEU A 218 -6.69 14.52 26.07
N GLU A 219 -7.01 15.63 26.76
CA GLU A 219 -7.87 15.57 27.92
C GLU A 219 -8.98 14.62 27.51
N ARG A 220 -9.21 13.57 28.26
CA ARG A 220 -10.09 12.46 27.90
C ARG A 220 -11.46 13.00 27.48
N VAL A 221 -11.53 13.49 26.27
CA VAL A 221 -12.81 13.77 25.63
C VAL A 221 -13.47 12.42 25.51
N SER A 222 -14.64 12.27 26.06
CA SER A 222 -15.40 11.04 25.94
C SER A 222 -15.42 10.66 24.47
N ARG A 223 -14.93 9.48 24.13
CA ARG A 223 -14.86 9.00 22.74
C ARG A 223 -16.23 9.01 22.09
N ASP A 224 -17.28 8.82 22.88
CA ASP A 224 -18.66 8.93 22.46
C ASP A 224 -18.97 10.33 21.91
N LEU A 225 -18.38 11.39 22.49
CA LEU A 225 -18.51 12.77 22.00
C LEU A 225 -17.76 12.99 20.69
N ILE A 226 -16.59 12.35 20.50
CA ILE A 226 -15.83 12.45 19.25
C ILE A 226 -16.63 11.82 18.10
N PHE A 227 -17.17 10.61 18.31
CA PHE A 227 -17.99 9.94 17.31
C PHE A 227 -19.32 10.66 17.05
N ALA A 228 -19.95 11.21 18.09
CA ALA A 228 -21.19 12.00 17.95
C ALA A 228 -20.92 13.29 17.18
N ALA A 229 -19.88 14.04 17.52
CA ALA A 229 -19.48 15.25 16.81
C ALA A 229 -19.07 14.98 15.36
N GLY A 230 -18.38 13.88 15.11
CA GLY A 230 -18.02 13.46 13.76
C GLY A 230 -19.26 13.28 12.87
N ARG A 231 -20.32 12.62 13.39
CA ARG A 231 -21.58 12.45 12.64
C ARG A 231 -22.32 13.78 12.42
N GLU A 232 -22.35 14.67 13.41
CA GLU A 232 -22.96 16.00 13.25
C GLU A 232 -22.28 16.82 12.16
N HIS A 233 -20.98 16.61 11.93
CA HIS A 233 -20.20 17.27 10.90
C HIS A 233 -20.08 16.48 9.60
N GLY A 234 -20.87 15.44 9.39
CA GLY A 234 -20.93 14.66 8.15
C GLY A 234 -19.69 13.81 7.89
N VAL A 235 -18.92 13.49 8.94
CA VAL A 235 -17.85 12.49 8.84
C VAL A 235 -18.53 11.12 8.80
N GLU A 236 -18.58 10.53 7.62
CA GLU A 236 -18.95 9.13 7.46
C GLU A 236 -17.75 8.30 7.95
N PHE A 237 -17.96 7.49 8.97
CA PHE A 237 -16.99 6.50 9.41
C PHE A 237 -17.15 5.29 8.48
N GLU A 238 -16.35 5.26 7.39
CA GLU A 238 -16.22 4.07 6.55
C GLU A 238 -15.32 3.02 7.18
#